data_9a660501832f524ba5fa0b980aaaea13
#
_entry.id   9a660501832f524ba5fa0b980aaaea13
#
_cell.length_a   1.000
_cell.length_b   1.000
_cell.length_c   1.000
_cell.angle_alpha   90.00
_cell.angle_beta   90.00
_cell.angle_gamma   90.00
#
_symmetry.space_group_name_H-M   'P 1'
#
loop_
_entity.id
_entity.type
_entity.pdbx_description
1 polymer ?
#
loop_
_entity_poly.entity_id
_entity_poly.type
_entity_poly.pdbx_seq_one_letter_code
_entity_poly.pdbx_strand_id
1 'polypeptide(L)'
;DYFYNDTFYKKILKKKKDIRILKEYKKILKYKKMIKFVYQNKPLGTGDAVMKTKKHIKSNYFLMLLPDDLIIKNNCSKEMINVHKKHKSSVMASMTVNKKTVSRWGIYKLSKKLSKNNYKIEDVIEKPKIKDAPSNKAVIGRYILPKEIFSEIKDLKPGKGGEIHITDAIQNLIKKNNLFVAHNFKGKYLDCGTLHGYINSTLEISKL
;
A
#
# COMPACT_ATOMS: atom_id res chain seq x y z
N ASP A 1 -1.79 20.86 0.27
CA ASP A 1 -1.28 22.19 0.69
C ASP A 1 -0.44 22.15 1.97
N TYR A 2 -0.63 21.18 2.87
CA TYR A 2 0.15 21.05 4.11
C TYR A 2 1.68 21.11 3.88
N PHE A 3 2.18 20.52 2.81
CA PHE A 3 3.60 20.56 2.45
C PHE A 3 4.01 21.80 1.62
N TYR A 4 3.08 22.55 1.03
CA TYR A 4 3.37 23.65 0.11
C TYR A 4 3.00 25.04 0.65
N ASN A 5 1.92 25.17 1.42
CA ASN A 5 1.43 26.43 1.99
C ASN A 5 1.66 26.50 3.49
N ASP A 6 2.91 26.58 3.90
CA ASP A 6 3.29 26.59 5.31
C ASP A 6 3.58 27.98 5.90
N THR A 7 3.32 29.03 5.15
CA THR A 7 3.67 30.42 5.55
C THR A 7 3.03 30.82 6.88
N PHE A 8 1.77 30.44 7.10
CA PHE A 8 1.05 30.73 8.32
C PHE A 8 1.65 29.94 9.51
N TYR A 9 1.85 28.64 9.33
CA TYR A 9 2.45 27.75 10.33
C TYR A 9 3.86 28.19 10.72
N LYS A 10 4.66 28.57 9.74
CA LYS A 10 6.02 29.07 9.91
C LYS A 10 6.09 30.34 10.76
N LYS A 11 5.14 31.27 10.57
CA LYS A 11 5.02 32.47 11.40
C LYS A 11 4.68 32.14 12.85
N ILE A 12 3.72 31.24 13.09
CA ILE A 12 3.31 30.81 14.45
C ILE A 12 4.46 30.11 15.16
N LEU A 13 5.15 29.17 14.50
CA LEU A 13 6.24 28.41 15.10
C LEU A 13 7.44 29.29 15.48
N LYS A 14 7.74 30.32 14.65
CA LYS A 14 8.78 31.30 14.98
C LYS A 14 8.43 32.14 16.22
N LYS A 15 7.14 32.46 16.42
CA LYS A 15 6.67 33.21 17.59
C LYS A 15 6.73 32.37 18.89
N LYS A 16 6.36 31.09 18.82
CA LYS A 16 6.28 30.21 20.00
C LYS A 16 7.64 29.76 20.55
N LYS A 17 8.73 29.88 19.80
CA LYS A 17 10.11 29.47 20.19
C LYS A 17 10.21 28.02 20.74
N ASP A 18 9.26 27.15 20.46
CA ASP A 18 9.31 25.75 20.91
C ASP A 18 10.30 24.97 20.06
N ILE A 19 11.44 24.65 20.65
CA ILE A 19 12.55 23.97 19.98
C ILE A 19 12.16 22.58 19.48
N ARG A 20 11.27 21.84 20.19
CA ARG A 20 10.83 20.50 19.81
C ARG A 20 10.00 20.56 18.53
N ILE A 21 9.00 21.43 18.51
CA ILE A 21 8.13 21.61 17.33
C ILE A 21 8.94 22.14 16.14
N LEU A 22 9.87 23.08 16.36
CA LEU A 22 10.76 23.55 15.30
C LEU A 22 11.65 22.44 14.72
N LYS A 23 12.12 21.50 15.54
CA LYS A 23 12.93 20.36 15.10
C LYS A 23 12.10 19.41 14.23
N GLU A 24 10.86 19.09 14.64
CA GLU A 24 9.95 18.25 13.85
C GLU A 24 9.56 18.94 12.53
N TYR A 25 9.25 20.22 12.56
CA TYR A 25 8.96 20.99 11.35
C TYR A 25 10.14 20.97 10.35
N LYS A 26 11.39 21.14 10.84
CA LYS A 26 12.58 21.02 9.99
C LYS A 26 12.71 19.65 9.32
N LYS A 27 12.32 18.56 10.01
CA LYS A 27 12.28 17.21 9.41
C LYS A 27 11.26 17.14 8.26
N ILE A 28 10.05 17.67 8.48
CA ILE A 28 8.99 17.72 7.46
C ILE A 28 9.48 18.49 6.22
N LEU A 29 10.17 19.61 6.39
CA LEU A 29 10.71 20.38 5.28
C LEU A 29 11.73 19.62 4.41
N LYS A 30 12.49 18.67 5.00
CA LYS A 30 13.37 17.80 4.21
C LYS A 30 12.58 16.91 3.27
N TYR A 31 11.45 16.34 3.73
CA TYR A 31 10.60 15.49 2.89
C TYR A 31 9.92 16.28 1.77
N LYS A 32 9.57 17.57 1.99
CA LYS A 32 8.96 18.44 0.99
C LYS A 32 9.71 18.42 -0.34
N LYS A 33 11.04 18.49 -0.32
CA LYS A 33 11.89 18.46 -1.52
C LYS A 33 11.86 17.14 -2.28
N MET A 34 11.43 16.06 -1.62
CA MET A 34 11.38 14.70 -2.18
C MET A 34 9.99 14.35 -2.73
N ILE A 35 8.95 15.13 -2.37
CA ILE A 35 7.56 14.87 -2.76
C ILE A 35 7.28 15.46 -4.13
N LYS A 36 6.68 14.65 -4.99
CA LYS A 36 6.10 15.07 -6.27
C LYS A 36 4.62 14.74 -6.27
N PHE A 37 3.78 15.73 -6.54
CA PHE A 37 2.35 15.51 -6.70
C PHE A 37 2.04 15.16 -8.14
N VAL A 38 1.19 14.15 -8.29
CA VAL A 38 0.67 13.71 -9.58
C VAL A 38 -0.85 13.68 -9.46
N TYR A 39 -1.53 14.32 -10.39
CA TYR A 39 -2.98 14.45 -10.36
C TYR A 39 -3.65 13.36 -11.18
N GLN A 40 -4.69 12.77 -10.61
CA GLN A 40 -5.66 11.94 -11.27
C GLN A 40 -6.97 12.75 -11.40
N ASN A 41 -7.26 13.25 -12.60
CA ASN A 41 -8.40 14.16 -12.80
C ASN A 41 -9.78 13.50 -12.71
N LYS A 42 -9.83 12.17 -12.91
CA LYS A 42 -11.05 11.36 -12.77
C LYS A 42 -10.71 10.14 -11.92
N PRO A 43 -11.59 9.69 -11.01
CA PRO A 43 -11.36 8.54 -10.15
C PRO A 43 -11.51 7.22 -10.95
N LEU A 44 -10.57 6.93 -11.84
CA LEU A 44 -10.58 5.77 -12.72
C LEU A 44 -9.93 4.52 -12.09
N GLY A 45 -9.78 4.49 -10.78
CA GLY A 45 -9.26 3.35 -10.03
C GLY A 45 -7.76 3.42 -9.71
N THR A 46 -7.30 2.46 -8.92
CA THR A 46 -5.92 2.41 -8.39
C THR A 46 -4.86 2.17 -9.47
N GLY A 47 -5.19 1.41 -10.51
CA GLY A 47 -4.30 1.18 -11.65
C GLY A 47 -4.04 2.47 -12.43
N ASP A 48 -5.08 3.26 -12.71
CA ASP A 48 -4.91 4.55 -13.39
C ASP A 48 -4.08 5.52 -12.53
N ALA A 49 -4.32 5.58 -11.21
CA ALA A 49 -3.51 6.40 -10.30
C ALA A 49 -2.02 6.03 -10.37
N VAL A 50 -1.70 4.73 -10.36
CA VAL A 50 -0.34 4.23 -10.52
C VAL A 50 0.23 4.60 -11.90
N MET A 51 -0.54 4.45 -12.98
CA MET A 51 -0.12 4.81 -14.33
C MET A 51 0.32 6.28 -14.44
N LYS A 52 -0.35 7.21 -13.75
CA LYS A 52 0.03 8.64 -13.73
C LYS A 52 1.44 8.87 -13.19
N THR A 53 1.95 7.96 -12.36
CA THR A 53 3.30 8.07 -11.78
C THR A 53 4.41 7.56 -12.68
N LYS A 54 4.12 6.86 -13.78
CA LYS A 54 5.07 6.14 -14.66
C LYS A 54 6.31 6.95 -15.01
N LYS A 55 6.16 8.23 -15.40
CA LYS A 55 7.27 9.10 -15.79
C LYS A 55 8.25 9.42 -14.64
N HIS A 56 7.84 9.22 -13.39
CA HIS A 56 8.64 9.51 -12.20
C HIS A 56 9.34 8.28 -11.63
N ILE A 57 8.92 7.07 -12.02
CA ILE A 57 9.52 5.81 -11.56
C ILE A 57 10.71 5.46 -12.45
N LYS A 58 11.92 5.55 -11.88
CA LYS A 58 13.18 5.25 -12.57
C LYS A 58 13.74 3.86 -12.27
N SER A 59 13.44 3.32 -11.08
CA SER A 59 13.91 2.00 -10.61
C SER A 59 13.08 0.86 -11.22
N ASN A 60 13.69 -0.35 -11.26
CA ASN A 60 13.00 -1.56 -11.73
C ASN A 60 11.88 -2.00 -10.79
N TYR A 61 11.95 -1.63 -9.52
CA TYR A 61 10.90 -1.87 -8.52
C TYR A 61 10.59 -0.60 -7.76
N PHE A 62 9.35 -0.47 -7.31
CA PHE A 62 8.92 0.64 -6.47
C PHE A 62 7.96 0.17 -5.39
N LEU A 63 7.88 0.94 -4.30
CA LEU A 63 6.94 0.69 -3.20
C LEU A 63 5.69 1.53 -3.41
N MET A 64 4.54 0.88 -3.49
CA MET A 64 3.21 1.50 -3.50
C MET A 64 2.58 1.35 -2.13
N LEU A 65 2.03 2.44 -1.59
CA LEU A 65 1.37 2.51 -0.30
C LEU A 65 -0.01 3.13 -0.46
N LEU A 66 -1.04 2.46 0.03
CA LEU A 66 -2.37 3.07 0.19
C LEU A 66 -2.38 3.88 1.49
N PRO A 67 -2.83 5.14 1.48
CA PRO A 67 -2.71 6.03 2.63
C PRO A 67 -3.66 5.68 3.79
N ASP A 68 -4.75 5.01 3.49
CA ASP A 68 -5.77 4.56 4.43
C ASP A 68 -5.44 3.25 5.15
N ASP A 69 -4.46 2.50 4.66
CA ASP A 69 -3.94 1.28 5.29
C ASP A 69 -2.73 1.62 6.18
N LEU A 70 -2.94 1.92 7.44
CA LEU A 70 -1.86 2.27 8.35
C LEU A 70 -1.37 1.06 9.14
N ILE A 71 -0.05 0.91 9.25
CA ILE A 71 0.58 -0.18 10.03
C ILE A 71 1.50 0.46 11.08
N ILE A 72 1.23 0.17 12.36
CA ILE A 72 1.97 0.68 13.51
C ILE A 72 2.73 -0.44 14.24
N LYS A 73 3.56 -0.07 15.21
CA LYS A 73 4.42 -0.94 16.05
C LYS A 73 5.56 -1.64 15.30
N ASN A 74 5.53 -1.70 13.96
CA ASN A 74 6.60 -2.27 13.15
C ASN A 74 6.68 -1.58 11.79
N ASN A 75 7.84 -1.61 11.17
CA ASN A 75 8.03 -1.04 9.84
C ASN A 75 7.81 -2.12 8.77
N CYS A 76 6.56 -2.32 8.38
CA CYS A 76 6.16 -3.28 7.35
C CYS A 76 6.92 -3.06 6.02
N SER A 77 7.10 -1.82 5.59
CA SER A 77 7.82 -1.51 4.35
C SER A 77 9.27 -2.00 4.40
N LYS A 78 9.95 -1.85 5.53
CA LYS A 78 11.32 -2.37 5.73
C LYS A 78 11.34 -3.90 5.71
N GLU A 79 10.36 -4.55 6.35
CA GLU A 79 10.22 -6.02 6.29
C GLU A 79 10.06 -6.50 4.84
N MET A 80 9.16 -5.87 4.08
CA MET A 80 8.91 -6.20 2.67
C MET A 80 10.14 -6.00 1.79
N ILE A 81 10.90 -4.92 1.98
CA ILE A 81 12.16 -4.67 1.26
C ILE A 81 13.17 -5.79 1.52
N ASN A 82 13.27 -6.28 2.76
CA ASN A 82 14.14 -7.41 3.08
C ASN A 82 13.69 -8.71 2.39
N VAL A 83 12.37 -8.96 2.33
CA VAL A 83 11.79 -10.11 1.60
C VAL A 83 12.09 -9.99 0.10
N HIS A 84 11.87 -8.80 -0.49
CA HIS A 84 12.20 -8.50 -1.88
C HIS A 84 13.67 -8.80 -2.21
N LYS A 85 14.60 -8.28 -1.39
CA LYS A 85 16.04 -8.50 -1.58
C LYS A 85 16.41 -9.98 -1.52
N LYS A 86 15.81 -10.71 -0.56
CA LYS A 86 16.06 -12.15 -0.37
C LYS A 86 15.55 -13.00 -1.53
N HIS A 87 14.34 -12.74 -2.01
CA HIS A 87 13.67 -13.58 -3.01
C HIS A 87 13.73 -13.01 -4.43
N LYS A 88 14.27 -11.78 -4.62
CA LYS A 88 14.28 -11.04 -5.90
C LYS A 88 12.90 -11.04 -6.56
N SER A 89 11.86 -10.75 -5.76
CA SER A 89 10.45 -10.90 -6.13
C SER A 89 9.66 -9.63 -5.87
N SER A 90 8.51 -9.51 -6.48
CA SER A 90 7.45 -8.60 -6.01
C SER A 90 6.95 -9.07 -4.66
N VAL A 91 6.53 -8.14 -3.80
CA VAL A 91 6.05 -8.45 -2.45
C VAL A 91 4.77 -7.69 -2.17
N MET A 92 3.79 -8.36 -1.61
CA MET A 92 2.54 -7.77 -1.17
C MET A 92 2.34 -8.06 0.31
N ALA A 93 1.92 -7.05 1.08
CA ALA A 93 1.64 -7.23 2.50
C ALA A 93 0.40 -8.10 2.69
N SER A 94 0.44 -8.93 3.71
CA SER A 94 -0.64 -9.87 4.06
C SER A 94 -0.96 -9.81 5.53
N MET A 95 -2.23 -9.97 5.85
CA MET A 95 -2.75 -10.10 7.20
C MET A 95 -3.68 -11.30 7.29
N THR A 96 -3.67 -11.98 8.44
CA THR A 96 -4.67 -13.03 8.72
C THR A 96 -5.95 -12.40 9.22
N VAL A 97 -7.05 -12.63 8.55
CA VAL A 97 -8.37 -12.13 8.92
C VAL A 97 -9.30 -13.24 9.38
N ASN A 98 -10.40 -12.86 10.06
CA ASN A 98 -11.44 -13.82 10.40
C ASN A 98 -12.11 -14.35 9.12
N LYS A 99 -12.31 -15.68 9.03
CA LYS A 99 -12.99 -16.31 7.88
C LYS A 99 -14.35 -15.71 7.56
N LYS A 100 -15.09 -15.25 8.57
CA LYS A 100 -16.41 -14.61 8.38
C LYS A 100 -16.34 -13.21 7.72
N THR A 101 -15.15 -12.61 7.65
CA THR A 101 -14.96 -11.25 7.10
C THR A 101 -14.13 -11.21 5.81
N VAL A 102 -13.79 -12.36 5.24
CA VAL A 102 -12.96 -12.45 4.01
C VAL A 102 -13.57 -11.70 2.82
N SER A 103 -14.91 -11.64 2.73
CA SER A 103 -15.64 -10.93 1.67
C SER A 103 -15.43 -9.41 1.67
N ARG A 104 -14.77 -8.85 2.68
CA ARG A 104 -14.42 -7.42 2.74
C ARG A 104 -13.08 -7.11 2.07
N TRP A 105 -12.28 -8.11 1.73
CA TRP A 105 -10.86 -8.01 1.35
C TRP A 105 -10.56 -8.68 0.03
N GLY A 106 -9.50 -8.25 -0.64
CA GLY A 106 -8.81 -9.11 -1.58
C GLY A 106 -8.15 -10.25 -0.82
N ILE A 107 -8.32 -11.49 -1.27
CA ILE A 107 -7.82 -12.70 -0.59
C ILE A 107 -6.82 -13.41 -1.49
N TYR A 108 -5.66 -13.75 -0.93
CA TYR A 108 -4.62 -14.50 -1.61
C TYR A 108 -4.99 -15.96 -1.79
N LYS A 109 -4.83 -16.49 -3.02
CA LYS A 109 -4.60 -17.89 -3.27
C LYS A 109 -3.09 -18.13 -3.18
N LEU A 110 -2.68 -18.96 -2.22
CA LEU A 110 -1.28 -19.21 -1.91
C LEU A 110 -0.91 -20.64 -2.32
N SER A 111 0.31 -20.82 -2.87
CA SER A 111 0.83 -22.15 -3.20
C SER A 111 1.90 -22.59 -2.21
N LYS A 112 3.14 -22.16 -2.38
CA LYS A 112 4.29 -22.64 -1.61
C LYS A 112 4.60 -21.71 -0.44
N LYS A 113 4.80 -22.29 0.75
CA LYS A 113 5.39 -21.57 1.89
C LYS A 113 6.89 -21.41 1.65
N LEU A 114 7.38 -20.19 1.60
CA LEU A 114 8.79 -19.84 1.37
C LEU A 114 9.57 -19.68 2.69
N SER A 115 8.88 -19.24 3.75
CA SER A 115 9.41 -19.12 5.12
C SER A 115 8.25 -18.98 6.12
N LYS A 116 8.57 -18.74 7.41
CA LYS A 116 7.56 -18.62 8.48
C LYS A 116 6.41 -17.65 8.11
N ASN A 117 6.73 -16.52 7.46
CA ASN A 117 5.77 -15.44 7.18
C ASN A 117 5.63 -15.13 5.68
N ASN A 118 6.24 -15.91 4.80
CA ASN A 118 6.26 -15.63 3.37
C ASN A 118 5.69 -16.80 2.58
N TYR A 119 4.82 -16.50 1.62
CA TYR A 119 4.14 -17.48 0.78
C TYR A 119 4.18 -17.03 -0.67
N LYS A 120 4.37 -17.94 -1.62
CA LYS A 120 4.21 -17.66 -3.03
C LYS A 120 2.73 -17.41 -3.32
N ILE A 121 2.42 -16.29 -3.98
CA ILE A 121 1.08 -15.96 -4.45
C ILE A 121 0.84 -16.68 -5.77
N GLU A 122 -0.27 -17.37 -5.87
CA GLU A 122 -0.77 -18.00 -7.09
C GLU A 122 -1.85 -17.13 -7.76
N ASP A 123 -2.68 -16.49 -6.95
CA ASP A 123 -3.73 -15.58 -7.42
C ASP A 123 -4.21 -14.65 -6.29
N VAL A 124 -4.98 -13.63 -6.67
CA VAL A 124 -5.66 -12.70 -5.77
C VAL A 124 -7.12 -12.61 -6.17
N ILE A 125 -8.04 -12.91 -5.28
CA ILE A 125 -9.48 -12.85 -5.54
C ILE A 125 -10.09 -11.68 -4.77
N GLU A 126 -10.64 -10.71 -5.50
CA GLU A 126 -11.22 -9.51 -4.90
C GLU A 126 -12.60 -9.83 -4.30
N LYS A 127 -12.74 -9.59 -3.00
CA LYS A 127 -13.98 -9.73 -2.23
C LYS A 127 -14.75 -11.03 -2.52
N PRO A 128 -14.13 -12.22 -2.35
CA PRO A 128 -14.78 -13.50 -2.62
C PRO A 128 -15.97 -13.71 -1.68
N LYS A 129 -16.92 -14.53 -2.09
CA LYS A 129 -17.89 -15.08 -1.13
C LYS A 129 -17.16 -15.94 -0.10
N ILE A 130 -17.67 -15.99 1.13
CA ILE A 130 -17.02 -16.71 2.25
C ILE A 130 -16.69 -18.15 1.88
N LYS A 131 -17.61 -18.83 1.19
CA LYS A 131 -17.44 -20.23 0.76
C LYS A 131 -16.39 -20.42 -0.36
N ASP A 132 -16.12 -19.38 -1.14
CA ASP A 132 -15.24 -19.41 -2.32
C ASP A 132 -13.84 -18.81 -2.00
N ALA A 133 -13.63 -18.35 -0.77
CA ALA A 133 -12.37 -17.74 -0.36
C ALA A 133 -11.25 -18.79 -0.29
N PRO A 134 -10.16 -18.64 -1.06
CA PRO A 134 -9.09 -19.66 -1.13
C PRO A 134 -8.24 -19.73 0.15
N SER A 135 -8.30 -18.71 0.99
CA SER A 135 -7.60 -18.63 2.27
C SER A 135 -8.24 -17.59 3.18
N ASN A 136 -7.62 -17.31 4.32
CA ASN A 136 -7.95 -16.17 5.17
C ASN A 136 -6.79 -15.14 5.23
N LYS A 137 -5.94 -15.12 4.20
CA LYS A 137 -4.85 -14.15 4.06
C LYS A 137 -5.32 -12.99 3.18
N ALA A 138 -5.54 -11.85 3.81
CA ALA A 138 -6.02 -10.65 3.16
C ALA A 138 -4.88 -9.81 2.58
N VAL A 139 -5.17 -9.15 1.47
CA VAL A 139 -4.30 -8.14 0.84
C VAL A 139 -4.39 -6.86 1.67
N ILE A 140 -3.24 -6.27 1.95
CA ILE A 140 -3.12 -4.96 2.60
C ILE A 140 -2.38 -4.02 1.65
N GLY A 141 -2.77 -2.76 1.61
CA GLY A 141 -2.32 -1.75 0.65
C GLY A 141 -0.85 -1.36 0.75
N ARG A 142 0.02 -2.34 0.75
CA ARG A 142 1.48 -2.22 0.70
C ARG A 142 2.03 -3.19 -0.33
N TYR A 143 2.66 -2.67 -1.37
CA TYR A 143 3.11 -3.45 -2.52
C TYR A 143 4.52 -3.05 -2.92
N ILE A 144 5.40 -4.01 -3.19
CA ILE A 144 6.62 -3.81 -3.98
C ILE A 144 6.32 -4.37 -5.36
N LEU A 145 6.19 -3.48 -6.33
CA LEU A 145 5.79 -3.80 -7.70
C LEU A 145 6.94 -3.61 -8.67
N PRO A 146 7.03 -4.44 -9.71
CA PRO A 146 8.01 -4.29 -10.77
C PRO A 146 7.54 -3.21 -11.75
N LYS A 147 8.49 -2.60 -12.47
CA LYS A 147 8.20 -1.54 -13.46
C LYS A 147 7.34 -2.05 -14.63
N GLU A 148 7.40 -3.33 -14.91
CA GLU A 148 6.59 -4.02 -15.93
C GLU A 148 5.08 -3.89 -15.67
N ILE A 149 4.67 -3.59 -14.42
CA ILE A 149 3.27 -3.36 -14.07
C ILE A 149 2.62 -2.26 -14.93
N PHE A 150 3.40 -1.27 -15.38
CA PHE A 150 2.88 -0.20 -16.24
C PHE A 150 2.44 -0.69 -17.62
N SER A 151 3.06 -1.72 -18.16
CA SER A 151 2.61 -2.34 -19.41
C SER A 151 1.30 -3.07 -19.20
N GLU A 152 1.20 -3.84 -18.13
CA GLU A 152 -0.04 -4.56 -17.81
C GLU A 152 -1.22 -3.59 -17.61
N ILE A 153 -1.02 -2.50 -16.86
CA ILE A 153 -2.08 -1.50 -16.64
C ILE A 153 -2.53 -0.87 -17.94
N LYS A 154 -1.61 -0.58 -18.86
CA LYS A 154 -1.94 0.05 -20.15
C LYS A 154 -2.94 -0.78 -20.96
N ASP A 155 -2.82 -2.09 -20.89
CA ASP A 155 -3.61 -3.04 -21.70
C ASP A 155 -4.92 -3.45 -20.99
N LEU A 156 -5.15 -3.01 -19.75
CA LEU A 156 -6.39 -3.28 -19.04
C LEU A 156 -7.56 -2.47 -19.58
N LYS A 157 -8.70 -3.15 -19.68
CA LYS A 157 -10.00 -2.51 -19.86
C LYS A 157 -10.61 -2.19 -18.49
N PRO A 158 -11.40 -1.09 -18.38
CA PRO A 158 -12.13 -0.83 -17.15
C PRO A 158 -12.97 -2.04 -16.72
N GLY A 159 -12.80 -2.44 -15.47
CA GLY A 159 -13.51 -3.56 -14.86
C GLY A 159 -14.81 -3.12 -14.17
N LYS A 160 -15.14 -3.78 -13.06
CA LYS A 160 -16.32 -3.47 -12.25
C LYS A 160 -16.31 -2.00 -11.80
N GLY A 161 -17.40 -1.29 -12.01
CA GLY A 161 -17.52 0.13 -11.67
C GLY A 161 -16.84 1.09 -12.66
N GLY A 162 -16.32 0.62 -13.79
CA GLY A 162 -15.60 1.45 -14.77
C GLY A 162 -14.16 1.80 -14.32
N GLU A 163 -13.64 1.11 -13.33
CA GLU A 163 -12.33 1.35 -12.74
C GLU A 163 -11.26 0.39 -13.25
N ILE A 164 -10.02 0.85 -13.32
CA ILE A 164 -8.82 0.07 -13.59
C ILE A 164 -8.19 -0.32 -12.26
N HIS A 165 -8.31 -1.59 -11.89
CA HIS A 165 -7.77 -2.09 -10.63
C HIS A 165 -6.32 -2.56 -10.77
N ILE A 166 -5.47 -2.15 -9.85
CA ILE A 166 -4.07 -2.59 -9.83
C ILE A 166 -3.94 -4.11 -9.64
N THR A 167 -4.89 -4.72 -8.96
CA THR A 167 -4.94 -6.16 -8.74
C THR A 167 -5.04 -6.96 -10.04
N ASP A 168 -5.75 -6.45 -11.05
CA ASP A 168 -5.88 -7.13 -12.35
C ASP A 168 -4.52 -7.15 -13.09
N ALA A 169 -3.77 -6.04 -13.04
CA ALA A 169 -2.42 -5.99 -13.58
C ALA A 169 -1.46 -6.94 -12.83
N ILE A 170 -1.60 -7.04 -11.52
CA ILE A 170 -0.82 -7.97 -10.69
C ILE A 170 -1.14 -9.42 -11.08
N GLN A 171 -2.42 -9.77 -11.25
CA GLN A 171 -2.83 -11.10 -11.70
C GLN A 171 -2.23 -11.45 -13.07
N ASN A 172 -2.20 -10.50 -14.01
CA ASN A 172 -1.58 -10.73 -15.33
C ASN A 172 -0.08 -11.05 -15.19
N LEU A 173 0.64 -10.31 -14.34
CA LEU A 173 2.07 -10.59 -14.08
C LEU A 173 2.26 -11.96 -13.42
N ILE A 174 1.41 -12.35 -12.48
CA ILE A 174 1.46 -13.68 -11.85
C ILE A 174 1.26 -14.78 -12.90
N LYS A 175 0.26 -14.64 -13.78
CA LYS A 175 0.01 -15.57 -14.89
C LYS A 175 1.19 -15.68 -15.87
N LYS A 176 1.97 -14.61 -16.02
CA LYS A 176 3.24 -14.57 -16.79
C LYS A 176 4.44 -15.12 -16.00
N ASN A 177 4.19 -15.88 -14.92
CA ASN A 177 5.20 -16.48 -14.06
C ASN A 177 6.11 -15.51 -13.29
N ASN A 178 5.71 -14.24 -13.13
CA ASN A 178 6.41 -13.34 -12.23
C ASN A 178 6.22 -13.80 -10.77
N LEU A 179 7.31 -13.83 -10.01
CA LEU A 179 7.25 -14.23 -8.61
C LEU A 179 6.68 -13.10 -7.74
N PHE A 180 5.52 -13.35 -7.15
CA PHE A 180 4.91 -12.52 -6.12
C PHE A 180 4.89 -13.25 -4.79
N VAL A 181 5.27 -12.56 -3.72
CA VAL A 181 5.34 -13.09 -2.36
C VAL A 181 4.38 -12.35 -1.45
N ALA A 182 3.46 -13.06 -0.81
CA ALA A 182 2.66 -12.54 0.29
C ALA A 182 3.50 -12.56 1.57
N HIS A 183 3.74 -11.40 2.16
CA HIS A 183 4.45 -11.25 3.42
C HIS A 183 3.47 -10.96 4.55
N ASN A 184 3.30 -11.89 5.48
CA ASN A 184 2.52 -11.68 6.69
C ASN A 184 3.34 -10.85 7.67
N PHE A 185 3.15 -9.52 7.60
CA PHE A 185 3.94 -8.55 8.36
C PHE A 185 3.69 -8.67 9.87
N LYS A 186 4.64 -8.14 10.63
CA LYS A 186 4.49 -7.90 12.06
C LYS A 186 3.90 -6.49 12.26
N GLY A 187 3.31 -6.27 13.43
CA GLY A 187 2.71 -4.97 13.73
C GLY A 187 1.19 -5.02 13.77
N LYS A 188 0.59 -3.86 14.00
CA LYS A 188 -0.86 -3.70 14.09
C LYS A 188 -1.36 -2.94 12.87
N TYR A 189 -2.30 -3.53 12.16
CA TYR A 189 -3.02 -2.90 11.06
C TYR A 189 -4.14 -2.02 11.60
N LEU A 190 -4.27 -0.84 11.03
CA LEU A 190 -5.32 0.14 11.30
C LEU A 190 -5.97 0.54 9.98
N ASP A 191 -7.27 0.30 9.85
CA ASP A 191 -8.10 0.69 8.71
C ASP A 191 -8.53 2.16 8.88
N CYS A 192 -8.03 3.05 8.05
CA CYS A 192 -8.42 4.47 8.03
C CYS A 192 -9.34 4.82 6.85
N GLY A 193 -9.75 3.83 6.05
CA GLY A 193 -10.58 4.03 4.86
C GLY A 193 -12.07 4.22 5.14
N THR A 194 -12.52 3.99 6.38
CA THR A 194 -13.90 4.21 6.80
C THR A 194 -13.94 5.17 7.99
N LEU A 195 -15.04 5.90 8.18
CA LEU A 195 -15.19 6.81 9.32
C LEU A 195 -14.99 6.09 10.66
N HIS A 196 -15.62 4.94 10.84
CA HIS A 196 -15.47 4.13 12.05
C HIS A 196 -14.02 3.62 12.23
N GLY A 197 -13.42 3.13 11.16
CA GLY A 197 -12.02 2.70 11.16
C GLY A 197 -11.06 3.85 11.49
N TYR A 198 -11.28 5.03 10.91
CA TYR A 198 -10.49 6.23 11.20
C TYR A 198 -10.55 6.65 12.67
N ILE A 199 -11.76 6.69 13.27
CA ILE A 199 -11.94 7.01 14.70
C ILE A 199 -11.20 5.99 15.58
N ASN A 200 -11.41 4.69 15.34
CA ASN A 200 -10.74 3.63 16.09
C ASN A 200 -9.21 3.70 15.94
N SER A 201 -8.72 3.97 14.73
CA SER A 201 -7.29 4.12 14.47
C SER A 201 -6.69 5.31 15.23
N THR A 202 -7.40 6.43 15.30
CA THR A 202 -6.98 7.62 16.06
C THR A 202 -6.89 7.31 17.56
N LEU A 203 -7.88 6.61 18.12
CA LEU A 203 -7.87 6.16 19.52
C LEU A 203 -6.69 5.22 19.82
N GLU A 204 -6.36 4.31 18.89
CA GLU A 204 -5.22 3.42 19.05
C GLU A 204 -3.87 4.17 18.98
N ILE A 205 -3.75 5.15 18.10
CA ILE A 205 -2.53 5.96 17.97
C ILE A 205 -2.34 6.86 19.20
N SER A 206 -3.43 7.37 19.79
CA SER A 206 -3.35 8.22 20.99
C SER A 206 -2.79 7.50 22.23
N LYS A 207 -2.71 6.15 22.18
CA LYS A 207 -2.16 5.32 23.28
C LYS A 207 -0.65 5.03 23.12
N LEU A 208 -0.04 5.48 22.00
CA LEU A 208 1.41 5.30 21.72
C LEU A 208 2.24 6.44 22.28
#